data_06c7877b4672b9e0ced0e19142a710de
#
_entry.id   06c7877b4672b9e0ced0e19142a710de
#
_cell.length_a   1.000
_cell.length_b   1.000
_cell.length_c   1.000
_cell.angle_alpha   90.00
_cell.angle_beta   90.00
_cell.angle_gamma   90.00
#
_symmetry.space_group_name_H-M   'P 1'
#
loop_
_entity.id
_entity.type
_entity.pdbx_description
1 polymer ?
#
loop_
_entity_poly.entity_id
_entity_poly.type
_entity_poly.pdbx_seq_one_letter_code
_entity_poly.pdbx_strand_id
1 'polypeptide(L)'
;MSKQRLYHSQFNHKGWKKNKASKSRAHNLRAAKELESLYMQSVKLEEICDVDLIENNLLIIDNKKVNPLEGDKFFKIINDELEKEKKEYLAKLENAYADSNKAELSSRRSKAKAALKRYADNSEDEERNLWNSLIEKLGTEKIDAEQEIQRLKNSSGSGKVKRFNQKLKRILELEKYNNLINVKSRNTEYTIFSKELLYKIPDDTDLVIKPLDLANFVNRMNKKLYPDFRVTYITIHSDENPDRPHAHVEFSGKNLKTGEMDIQQQLFKNLQKQYELKNKDFPLLGKSYNTLNAEEVKRFGELYQDFIYEEMNSYLQKNDYKANLEKRTEQEKKADHRQFIEKHLPTQKREHTRAKKLQKLNEKEKEEIKKNQEFNEKAKVEIKKS
;
A
#
# COMPACT_ATOMS: atom_id res chain seq x y z
N MET A 1 23.76 20.96 -8.99
CA MET A 1 22.72 20.71 -7.96
C MET A 1 22.37 19.24 -8.03
N SER A 2 22.44 18.54 -6.89
CA SER A 2 21.99 17.13 -6.82
C SER A 2 20.49 17.08 -7.08
N LYS A 3 20.02 16.09 -7.86
CA LYS A 3 18.60 15.90 -8.10
C LYS A 3 17.94 15.39 -6.83
N GLN A 4 16.96 16.12 -6.34
CA GLN A 4 16.20 15.73 -5.14
C GLN A 4 15.12 14.71 -5.52
N ARG A 5 14.96 13.66 -4.71
CA ARG A 5 14.13 12.51 -5.02
C ARG A 5 13.33 12.05 -3.81
N LEU A 6 12.26 11.33 -4.08
CA LEU A 6 11.47 10.61 -3.10
C LEU A 6 11.39 9.13 -3.50
N TYR A 7 11.74 8.24 -2.60
CA TYR A 7 11.45 6.82 -2.76
C TYR A 7 10.12 6.52 -2.09
N HIS A 8 9.19 5.95 -2.85
CA HIS A 8 7.91 5.50 -2.35
C HIS A 8 7.67 4.06 -2.77
N SER A 9 7.29 3.22 -1.83
CA SER A 9 6.99 1.80 -2.08
C SER A 9 5.71 1.38 -1.38
N GLN A 10 5.03 0.39 -1.96
CA GLN A 10 3.81 -0.21 -1.41
C GLN A 10 4.00 -1.70 -1.21
N PHE A 11 3.63 -2.19 -0.05
CA PHE A 11 3.65 -3.61 0.27
C PHE A 11 2.24 -4.08 0.63
N ASN A 12 1.69 -5.00 -0.18
CA ASN A 12 0.38 -5.59 0.05
C ASN A 12 0.57 -6.91 0.81
N HIS A 13 0.07 -6.98 2.03
CA HIS A 13 0.12 -8.19 2.86
C HIS A 13 -1.10 -9.06 2.59
N LYS A 14 -0.90 -10.12 1.82
CA LYS A 14 -1.93 -11.07 1.38
C LYS A 14 -2.03 -12.25 2.33
N GLY A 15 -3.20 -12.91 2.34
CA GLY A 15 -3.56 -13.95 3.29
C GLY A 15 -2.61 -15.14 3.43
N TRP A 16 -1.88 -15.50 2.36
CA TRP A 16 -1.00 -16.68 2.34
C TRP A 16 0.44 -16.42 2.83
N LYS A 17 0.83 -15.16 3.05
CA LYS A 17 2.19 -14.78 3.49
C LYS A 17 2.21 -14.23 4.91
N LYS A 18 1.66 -14.97 5.88
CA LYS A 18 1.57 -14.54 7.30
C LYS A 18 2.89 -13.98 7.85
N ASN A 19 3.99 -14.72 7.69
CA ASN A 19 5.28 -14.34 8.26
C ASN A 19 5.88 -13.07 7.66
N LYS A 20 5.55 -12.71 6.39
CA LYS A 20 6.11 -11.53 5.77
C LYS A 20 5.54 -10.24 6.35
N ALA A 21 4.22 -10.20 6.60
CA ALA A 21 3.57 -9.04 7.23
C ALA A 21 4.07 -8.82 8.66
N SER A 22 4.11 -9.90 9.45
CA SER A 22 4.60 -9.85 10.83
C SER A 22 6.07 -9.43 10.91
N LYS A 23 6.93 -9.94 10.03
CA LYS A 23 8.33 -9.53 9.95
C LYS A 23 8.49 -8.05 9.63
N SER A 24 7.75 -7.54 8.64
CA SER A 24 7.77 -6.12 8.30
C SER A 24 7.30 -5.26 9.47
N ARG A 25 6.20 -5.64 10.11
CA ARG A 25 5.65 -4.94 11.28
C ARG A 25 6.60 -4.95 12.47
N ALA A 26 7.21 -6.10 12.79
CA ALA A 26 8.18 -6.20 13.86
C ALA A 26 9.40 -5.30 13.61
N HIS A 27 9.90 -5.25 12.37
CA HIS A 27 10.95 -4.35 11.95
C HIS A 27 10.55 -2.88 12.14
N ASN A 28 9.38 -2.50 11.63
CA ASN A 28 8.92 -1.11 11.66
C ASN A 28 8.62 -0.59 13.07
N LEU A 29 8.17 -1.47 13.95
CA LEU A 29 7.90 -1.13 15.36
C LEU A 29 9.10 -1.32 16.28
N ARG A 30 10.26 -1.79 15.78
CA ARG A 30 11.44 -2.14 16.58
C ARG A 30 11.11 -3.14 17.69
N ALA A 31 10.23 -4.10 17.39
CA ALA A 31 9.83 -5.16 18.31
C ALA A 31 10.94 -6.23 18.42
N ALA A 32 11.90 -6.03 19.31
CA ALA A 32 13.14 -6.82 19.40
C ALA A 32 12.87 -8.30 19.63
N LYS A 33 12.01 -8.67 20.60
CA LYS A 33 11.65 -10.06 20.92
C LYS A 33 10.97 -10.77 19.74
N GLU A 34 10.09 -10.04 19.04
CA GLU A 34 9.38 -10.59 17.89
C GLU A 34 10.29 -10.73 16.67
N LEU A 35 11.25 -9.82 16.47
CA LEU A 35 12.26 -9.94 15.43
C LEU A 35 13.11 -11.19 15.64
N GLU A 36 13.64 -11.41 16.84
CA GLU A 36 14.41 -12.61 17.18
C GLU A 36 13.61 -13.89 16.94
N SER A 37 12.34 -13.93 17.39
CA SER A 37 11.46 -15.08 17.18
C SER A 37 11.17 -15.34 15.71
N LEU A 38 10.78 -14.32 14.93
CA LEU A 38 10.39 -14.44 13.52
C LEU A 38 11.56 -14.74 12.58
N TYR A 39 12.78 -14.34 12.94
CA TYR A 39 13.99 -14.58 12.15
C TYR A 39 14.84 -15.74 12.70
N MET A 40 14.31 -16.52 13.65
CA MET A 40 15.03 -17.67 14.24
C MET A 40 16.40 -17.26 14.83
N GLN A 41 16.44 -16.13 15.52
CA GLN A 41 17.67 -15.54 16.11
C GLN A 41 18.75 -15.14 15.08
N SER A 42 18.44 -15.14 13.78
CA SER A 42 19.41 -14.81 12.73
C SER A 42 19.57 -13.31 12.48
N VAL A 43 18.75 -12.45 13.09
CA VAL A 43 18.78 -10.99 12.92
C VAL A 43 18.57 -10.35 14.27
N LYS A 44 19.56 -9.59 14.73
CA LYS A 44 19.49 -8.77 15.94
C LYS A 44 19.06 -7.35 15.60
N LEU A 45 18.45 -6.66 16.57
CA LEU A 45 17.96 -5.30 16.36
C LEU A 45 19.12 -4.33 16.04
N GLU A 46 20.28 -4.52 16.63
CA GLU A 46 21.49 -3.72 16.42
C GLU A 46 22.01 -3.81 14.96
N GLU A 47 21.70 -4.91 14.26
CA GLU A 47 22.04 -5.04 12.83
C GLU A 47 21.11 -4.24 11.92
N ILE A 48 19.96 -3.82 12.45
CA ILE A 48 18.91 -3.10 11.71
C ILE A 48 19.03 -1.59 11.95
N CYS A 49 19.16 -1.18 13.20
CA CYS A 49 19.13 0.21 13.62
C CYS A 49 20.13 0.49 14.73
N ASP A 50 20.33 1.74 15.04
CA ASP A 50 21.05 2.18 16.23
C ASP A 50 20.08 2.16 17.41
N VAL A 51 20.29 1.21 18.33
CA VAL A 51 19.36 1.00 19.45
C VAL A 51 19.31 2.18 20.40
N ASP A 52 20.42 2.91 20.55
CA ASP A 52 20.51 4.10 21.39
C ASP A 52 19.72 5.28 20.81
N LEU A 53 19.41 5.23 19.52
CA LEU A 53 18.65 6.27 18.81
C LEU A 53 17.17 5.92 18.62
N ILE A 54 16.69 4.76 19.07
CA ILE A 54 15.28 4.35 18.89
C ILE A 54 14.33 5.36 19.55
N GLU A 55 14.70 5.96 20.66
CA GLU A 55 13.88 6.98 21.33
C GLU A 55 13.61 8.22 20.48
N ASN A 56 14.47 8.48 19.47
CA ASN A 56 14.33 9.59 18.54
C ASN A 56 13.32 9.29 17.42
N ASN A 57 12.84 8.05 17.32
CA ASN A 57 11.79 7.69 16.37
C ASN A 57 10.46 8.32 16.77
N LEU A 58 9.66 8.68 15.78
CA LEU A 58 8.29 9.11 16.01
C LEU A 58 7.35 7.96 15.74
N LEU A 59 6.68 7.45 16.77
CA LEU A 59 5.64 6.42 16.65
C LEU A 59 4.27 7.01 16.97
N ILE A 60 3.33 6.84 16.03
CA ILE A 60 1.94 7.31 16.13
C ILE A 60 1.01 6.11 15.97
N ILE A 61 0.16 5.86 16.98
CA ILE A 61 -0.87 4.83 16.98
C ILE A 61 -2.18 5.49 17.38
N ASP A 62 -3.26 5.21 16.68
CA ASP A 62 -4.59 5.83 16.89
C ASP A 62 -4.53 7.36 16.98
N ASN A 63 -3.73 7.99 16.09
CA ASN A 63 -3.49 9.42 16.04
C ASN A 63 -2.81 10.02 17.30
N LYS A 64 -2.23 9.18 18.16
CA LYS A 64 -1.50 9.62 19.35
C LYS A 64 -0.03 9.25 19.22
N LYS A 65 0.86 10.19 19.61
CA LYS A 65 2.27 9.88 19.78
C LYS A 65 2.44 8.95 20.97
N VAL A 66 3.15 7.85 20.78
CA VAL A 66 3.45 6.84 21.81
C VAL A 66 4.95 6.64 21.93
N ASN A 67 5.38 5.95 22.98
CA ASN A 67 6.80 5.68 23.22
C ASN A 67 7.31 4.62 22.21
N PRO A 68 8.30 4.93 21.34
CA PRO A 68 8.84 3.98 20.39
C PRO A 68 9.62 2.82 21.03
N LEU A 69 10.04 2.94 22.28
CA LEU A 69 10.69 1.85 23.04
C LEU A 69 9.73 0.73 23.45
N GLU A 70 8.41 0.94 23.34
CA GLU A 70 7.39 -0.08 23.62
C GLU A 70 7.01 -0.91 22.37
N GLY A 71 7.92 -1.09 21.41
CA GLY A 71 7.65 -1.75 20.12
C GLY A 71 7.05 -3.13 20.24
N ASP A 72 7.55 -3.99 21.13
CA ASP A 72 7.00 -5.35 21.36
C ASP A 72 5.54 -5.32 21.82
N LYS A 73 5.19 -4.37 22.69
CA LYS A 73 3.81 -4.20 23.18
C LYS A 73 2.87 -3.80 22.04
N PHE A 74 3.25 -2.81 21.26
CA PHE A 74 2.43 -2.32 20.16
C PHE A 74 2.34 -3.34 19.01
N PHE A 75 3.42 -4.06 18.72
CA PHE A 75 3.39 -5.15 17.78
C PHE A 75 2.30 -6.16 18.12
N LYS A 76 2.26 -6.62 19.36
CA LYS A 76 1.27 -7.61 19.82
C LYS A 76 -0.17 -7.07 19.64
N ILE A 77 -0.44 -5.85 20.12
CA ILE A 77 -1.78 -5.24 20.03
C ILE A 77 -2.23 -5.16 18.56
N ILE A 78 -1.40 -4.56 17.69
CA ILE A 78 -1.75 -4.35 16.29
C ILE A 78 -1.89 -5.69 15.55
N ASN A 79 -1.01 -6.65 15.82
CA ASN A 79 -1.06 -7.96 15.18
C ASN A 79 -2.33 -8.72 15.57
N ASP A 80 -2.71 -8.71 16.84
CA ASP A 80 -3.93 -9.37 17.34
C ASP A 80 -5.19 -8.73 16.74
N GLU A 81 -5.24 -7.41 16.63
CA GLU A 81 -6.36 -6.70 15.99
C GLU A 81 -6.50 -7.05 14.50
N LEU A 82 -5.40 -7.03 13.74
CA LEU A 82 -5.43 -7.36 12.32
C LEU A 82 -5.78 -8.84 12.06
N GLU A 83 -5.28 -9.75 12.90
CA GLU A 83 -5.66 -11.16 12.80
C GLU A 83 -7.14 -11.38 13.21
N LYS A 84 -7.66 -10.61 14.17
CA LYS A 84 -9.09 -10.62 14.51
C LYS A 84 -9.95 -10.14 13.34
N GLU A 85 -9.64 -8.98 12.76
CA GLU A 85 -10.34 -8.44 11.59
C GLU A 85 -10.33 -9.42 10.41
N LYS A 86 -9.20 -10.08 10.18
CA LYS A 86 -9.06 -11.12 9.15
C LYS A 86 -9.93 -12.33 9.43
N LYS A 87 -9.93 -12.85 10.67
CA LYS A 87 -10.78 -13.99 11.07
C LYS A 87 -12.26 -13.66 10.91
N GLU A 88 -12.71 -12.48 11.35
CA GLU A 88 -14.09 -12.02 11.20
C GLU A 88 -14.49 -11.95 9.71
N TYR A 89 -13.62 -11.41 8.86
CA TYR A 89 -13.88 -11.33 7.43
C TYR A 89 -13.99 -12.72 6.78
N LEU A 90 -13.07 -13.63 7.10
CA LEU A 90 -13.09 -15.00 6.58
C LEU A 90 -14.34 -15.76 7.04
N ALA A 91 -14.74 -15.64 8.32
CA ALA A 91 -15.97 -16.23 8.83
C ALA A 91 -17.22 -15.67 8.13
N LYS A 92 -17.25 -14.35 7.86
CA LYS A 92 -18.33 -13.73 7.06
C LYS A 92 -18.41 -14.34 5.65
N LEU A 93 -17.25 -14.58 5.01
CA LEU A 93 -17.21 -15.21 3.69
C LEU A 93 -17.66 -16.66 3.73
N GLU A 94 -17.25 -17.44 4.74
CA GLU A 94 -17.65 -18.84 4.93
C GLU A 94 -19.15 -18.98 5.18
N ASN A 95 -19.72 -18.14 6.03
CA ASN A 95 -21.16 -18.12 6.29
C ASN A 95 -21.95 -17.76 5.03
N ALA A 96 -21.54 -16.71 4.31
CA ALA A 96 -22.16 -16.34 3.05
C ALA A 96 -22.05 -17.45 1.97
N TYR A 97 -21.02 -18.28 2.05
CA TYR A 97 -20.84 -19.44 1.19
C TYR A 97 -21.73 -20.64 1.62
N ALA A 98 -21.83 -20.91 2.91
CA ALA A 98 -22.63 -22.01 3.45
C ALA A 98 -24.13 -21.80 3.17
N ASP A 99 -24.62 -20.56 3.26
CA ASP A 99 -26.01 -20.18 2.96
C ASP A 99 -26.35 -20.27 1.46
N SER A 100 -25.35 -20.42 0.60
CA SER A 100 -25.52 -20.51 -0.84
C SER A 100 -25.46 -21.95 -1.33
N ASN A 101 -26.62 -22.64 -1.37
CA ASN A 101 -26.72 -23.97 -1.97
C ASN A 101 -26.30 -23.92 -3.46
N LYS A 102 -25.25 -24.68 -3.84
CA LYS A 102 -24.62 -24.66 -5.18
C LYS A 102 -25.63 -24.91 -6.33
N ALA A 103 -26.58 -25.77 -6.12
CA ALA A 103 -27.64 -26.08 -7.07
C ALA A 103 -28.63 -24.92 -7.23
N GLU A 104 -28.99 -24.26 -6.14
CA GLU A 104 -29.87 -23.09 -6.12
C GLU A 104 -29.24 -21.89 -6.84
N LEU A 105 -27.95 -21.65 -6.65
CA LEU A 105 -27.21 -20.60 -7.36
C LEU A 105 -27.15 -20.84 -8.87
N SER A 106 -26.94 -22.08 -9.31
CA SER A 106 -26.96 -22.43 -10.73
C SER A 106 -28.34 -22.19 -11.33
N SER A 107 -29.41 -22.61 -10.64
CA SER A 107 -30.81 -22.38 -11.07
C SER A 107 -31.13 -20.88 -11.12
N ARG A 108 -30.75 -20.11 -10.11
CA ARG A 108 -30.94 -18.65 -10.05
C ARG A 108 -30.22 -17.94 -11.19
N ARG A 109 -28.97 -18.36 -11.51
CA ARG A 109 -28.21 -17.83 -12.63
C ARG A 109 -28.91 -18.04 -13.97
N SER A 110 -29.37 -19.25 -14.23
CA SER A 110 -30.08 -19.58 -15.46
C SER A 110 -31.39 -18.77 -15.61
N LYS A 111 -32.16 -18.65 -14.52
CA LYS A 111 -33.39 -17.82 -14.50
C LYS A 111 -33.08 -16.34 -14.70
N ALA A 112 -32.02 -15.81 -14.08
CA ALA A 112 -31.61 -14.43 -14.23
C ALA A 112 -31.17 -14.16 -15.67
N LYS A 113 -30.34 -15.02 -16.28
CA LYS A 113 -29.91 -14.90 -17.66
C LYS A 113 -31.09 -14.91 -18.64
N ALA A 114 -32.05 -15.80 -18.46
CA ALA A 114 -33.26 -15.84 -19.29
C ALA A 114 -34.12 -14.57 -19.15
N ALA A 115 -34.25 -14.03 -17.93
CA ALA A 115 -34.98 -12.78 -17.71
C ALA A 115 -34.29 -11.57 -18.35
N LEU A 116 -32.95 -11.47 -18.26
CA LEU A 116 -32.17 -10.41 -18.89
C LEU A 116 -32.26 -10.46 -20.41
N LYS A 117 -32.19 -11.67 -21.02
CA LYS A 117 -32.42 -11.84 -22.46
C LYS A 117 -33.79 -11.32 -22.88
N ARG A 118 -34.87 -11.66 -22.13
CA ARG A 118 -36.21 -11.14 -22.46
C ARG A 118 -36.29 -9.61 -22.38
N TYR A 119 -35.57 -8.99 -21.43
CA TYR A 119 -35.50 -7.53 -21.36
C TYR A 119 -34.71 -6.97 -22.56
N ALA A 120 -33.56 -7.56 -22.90
CA ALA A 120 -32.79 -7.14 -24.09
C ALA A 120 -33.57 -7.25 -25.37
N ASP A 121 -34.28 -8.38 -25.58
CA ASP A 121 -35.08 -8.64 -26.81
C ASP A 121 -36.29 -7.68 -26.98
N ASN A 122 -36.81 -7.13 -25.87
CA ASN A 122 -37.98 -6.25 -25.84
C ASN A 122 -37.63 -4.78 -25.52
N SER A 123 -36.38 -4.37 -25.69
CA SER A 123 -35.89 -3.01 -25.41
C SER A 123 -35.30 -2.35 -26.66
N GLU A 124 -35.30 -1.02 -26.64
CA GLU A 124 -34.61 -0.20 -27.67
C GLU A 124 -33.08 -0.25 -27.44
N ASP A 125 -32.30 0.21 -28.39
CA ASP A 125 -30.87 -0.07 -28.50
C ASP A 125 -30.06 0.28 -27.27
N GLU A 126 -30.25 1.42 -26.63
CA GLU A 126 -29.50 1.80 -25.44
C GLU A 126 -29.84 0.93 -24.21
N GLU A 127 -31.14 0.65 -24.02
CA GLU A 127 -31.57 -0.23 -22.93
C GLU A 127 -31.17 -1.68 -23.23
N ARG A 128 -31.18 -2.12 -24.48
CA ARG A 128 -30.69 -3.43 -24.92
C ARG A 128 -29.20 -3.61 -24.60
N ASN A 129 -28.38 -2.58 -24.84
CA ASN A 129 -26.96 -2.59 -24.52
C ASN A 129 -26.71 -2.70 -23.00
N LEU A 130 -27.53 -2.05 -22.18
CA LEU A 130 -27.49 -2.21 -20.73
C LEU A 130 -27.71 -3.69 -20.33
N TRP A 131 -28.80 -4.30 -20.84
CA TRP A 131 -29.14 -5.68 -20.48
C TRP A 131 -28.09 -6.68 -20.97
N ASN A 132 -27.53 -6.50 -22.17
CA ASN A 132 -26.44 -7.32 -22.68
C ASN A 132 -25.18 -7.19 -21.81
N SER A 133 -24.80 -5.99 -21.43
CA SER A 133 -23.69 -5.76 -20.49
C SER A 133 -23.91 -6.47 -19.15
N LEU A 134 -25.12 -6.45 -18.60
CA LEU A 134 -25.46 -7.17 -17.38
C LEU A 134 -25.44 -8.70 -17.56
N ILE A 135 -25.78 -9.21 -18.75
CA ILE A 135 -25.65 -10.65 -19.06
C ILE A 135 -24.19 -11.08 -19.04
N GLU A 136 -23.28 -10.28 -19.59
CA GLU A 136 -21.84 -10.54 -19.59
C GLU A 136 -21.25 -10.52 -18.18
N LYS A 137 -21.67 -9.55 -17.36
CA LYS A 137 -21.25 -9.42 -15.94
C LYS A 137 -21.83 -10.50 -15.03
N LEU A 138 -22.86 -11.23 -15.49
CA LEU A 138 -23.60 -12.17 -14.63
C LEU A 138 -22.74 -13.36 -14.20
N GLY A 139 -22.37 -13.38 -12.92
CA GLY A 139 -21.56 -14.43 -12.31
C GLY A 139 -20.06 -14.26 -12.46
N THR A 140 -19.59 -13.16 -13.06
CA THR A 140 -18.16 -12.89 -13.29
C THR A 140 -17.68 -11.61 -12.63
N GLU A 141 -18.49 -10.56 -12.62
CA GLU A 141 -18.09 -9.25 -12.14
C GLU A 141 -19.03 -8.71 -11.04
N LYS A 142 -18.51 -7.77 -10.26
CA LYS A 142 -19.35 -7.03 -9.30
C LYS A 142 -20.29 -6.11 -10.09
N ILE A 143 -21.56 -6.13 -9.74
CA ILE A 143 -22.57 -5.20 -10.28
C ILE A 143 -22.79 -4.11 -9.23
N ASP A 144 -22.66 -2.86 -9.66
CA ASP A 144 -23.02 -1.67 -8.88
C ASP A 144 -24.44 -1.29 -9.27
N ALA A 145 -25.40 -1.60 -8.41
CA ALA A 145 -26.82 -1.39 -8.71
C ALA A 145 -27.16 0.09 -8.91
N GLU A 146 -26.55 1.01 -8.16
CA GLU A 146 -26.82 2.46 -8.29
C GLU A 146 -26.40 2.96 -9.67
N GLN A 147 -25.23 2.56 -10.12
CA GLN A 147 -24.71 2.94 -11.44
C GLN A 147 -25.59 2.36 -12.56
N GLU A 148 -25.95 1.10 -12.48
CA GLU A 148 -26.76 0.45 -13.52
C GLU A 148 -28.23 0.96 -13.53
N ILE A 149 -28.79 1.33 -12.38
CA ILE A 149 -30.09 2.00 -12.29
C ILE A 149 -30.03 3.39 -12.93
N GLN A 150 -28.95 4.12 -12.73
CA GLN A 150 -28.78 5.43 -13.40
C GLN A 150 -28.66 5.27 -14.93
N ARG A 151 -27.92 4.27 -15.40
CA ARG A 151 -27.85 3.93 -16.84
C ARG A 151 -29.23 3.56 -17.40
N LEU A 152 -30.03 2.79 -16.64
CA LEU A 152 -31.39 2.44 -17.03
C LEU A 152 -32.29 3.68 -17.14
N LYS A 153 -32.17 4.65 -16.23
CA LYS A 153 -32.93 5.91 -16.32
C LYS A 153 -32.54 6.72 -17.54
N ASN A 154 -31.26 6.73 -17.88
CA ASN A 154 -30.74 7.53 -19.00
C ASN A 154 -31.04 6.89 -20.37
N SER A 155 -31.20 5.56 -20.42
CA SER A 155 -31.43 4.82 -21.67
C SER A 155 -32.80 5.07 -22.33
N SER A 156 -33.72 5.71 -21.65
CA SER A 156 -35.08 5.97 -22.18
C SER A 156 -35.25 7.37 -22.75
N GLY A 157 -34.21 8.18 -22.86
CA GLY A 157 -34.30 9.56 -23.33
C GLY A 157 -35.31 10.37 -22.54
N SER A 158 -36.27 11.03 -23.25
CA SER A 158 -37.38 11.79 -22.61
C SER A 158 -38.56 10.93 -22.19
N GLY A 159 -38.54 9.59 -22.45
CA GLY A 159 -39.63 8.66 -22.18
C GLY A 159 -39.50 7.98 -20.82
N LYS A 160 -40.63 7.56 -20.22
CA LYS A 160 -40.63 6.73 -19.04
C LYS A 160 -40.27 5.29 -19.37
N VAL A 161 -39.25 4.71 -18.73
CA VAL A 161 -38.89 3.29 -18.85
C VAL A 161 -40.12 2.41 -18.54
N LYS A 162 -40.58 1.61 -19.52
CA LYS A 162 -41.68 0.67 -19.28
C LYS A 162 -41.30 -0.33 -18.18
N ARG A 163 -42.20 -0.56 -17.22
CA ARG A 163 -41.99 -1.48 -16.06
C ARG A 163 -40.77 -1.16 -15.23
N PHE A 164 -40.45 0.12 -15.04
CA PHE A 164 -39.25 0.58 -14.34
C PHE A 164 -39.03 -0.12 -13.00
N ASN A 165 -40.04 -0.19 -12.14
CA ASN A 165 -39.92 -0.80 -10.82
C ASN A 165 -39.57 -2.30 -10.87
N GLN A 166 -40.04 -3.04 -11.89
CA GLN A 166 -39.67 -4.45 -12.07
C GLN A 166 -38.24 -4.59 -12.52
N LYS A 167 -37.78 -3.72 -13.43
CA LYS A 167 -36.40 -3.67 -13.92
C LYS A 167 -35.43 -3.26 -12.82
N LEU A 168 -35.78 -2.26 -12.02
CA LEU A 168 -35.03 -1.83 -10.83
C LEU A 168 -34.85 -2.99 -9.83
N LYS A 169 -35.95 -3.66 -9.46
CA LYS A 169 -35.90 -4.83 -8.58
C LYS A 169 -34.97 -5.91 -9.13
N ARG A 170 -34.97 -6.13 -10.45
CA ARG A 170 -34.10 -7.11 -11.09
C ARG A 170 -32.63 -6.71 -10.98
N ILE A 171 -32.24 -5.43 -11.18
CA ILE A 171 -30.87 -4.97 -11.03
C ILE A 171 -30.38 -5.17 -9.58
N LEU A 172 -31.20 -4.85 -8.58
CA LEU A 172 -30.87 -5.07 -7.17
C LEU A 172 -30.71 -6.57 -6.83
N GLU A 173 -31.53 -7.43 -7.43
CA GLU A 173 -31.40 -8.89 -7.28
C GLU A 173 -30.11 -9.41 -7.93
N LEU A 174 -29.70 -8.85 -9.08
CA LEU A 174 -28.45 -9.21 -9.75
C LEU A 174 -27.23 -8.78 -8.96
N GLU A 175 -27.25 -7.60 -8.38
CA GLU A 175 -26.19 -7.16 -7.47
C GLU A 175 -25.99 -8.13 -6.32
N LYS A 176 -27.08 -8.47 -5.60
CA LYS A 176 -27.04 -9.45 -4.51
C LYS A 176 -26.50 -10.80 -4.98
N TYR A 177 -26.97 -11.29 -6.13
CA TYR A 177 -26.54 -12.54 -6.71
C TYR A 177 -25.04 -12.52 -7.08
N ASN A 178 -24.58 -11.49 -7.78
CA ASN A 178 -23.19 -11.36 -8.16
C ASN A 178 -22.27 -11.16 -6.96
N ASN A 179 -22.72 -10.47 -5.92
CA ASN A 179 -21.97 -10.35 -4.68
C ASN A 179 -21.78 -11.71 -3.99
N LEU A 180 -22.81 -12.56 -3.98
CA LEU A 180 -22.73 -13.93 -3.43
C LEU A 180 -21.77 -14.82 -4.24
N ILE A 181 -21.79 -14.72 -5.58
CA ILE A 181 -20.89 -15.49 -6.44
C ILE A 181 -19.45 -14.97 -6.35
N ASN A 182 -19.26 -13.67 -6.31
CA ASN A 182 -17.94 -13.05 -6.17
C ASN A 182 -17.27 -13.37 -4.82
N VAL A 183 -18.06 -13.66 -3.80
CA VAL A 183 -17.56 -14.23 -2.53
C VAL A 183 -16.89 -15.58 -2.79
N LYS A 184 -17.44 -16.42 -3.69
CA LYS A 184 -16.88 -17.73 -4.07
C LYS A 184 -15.60 -17.64 -4.91
N SER A 185 -15.55 -16.68 -5.83
CA SER A 185 -14.44 -16.52 -6.76
C SER A 185 -13.29 -15.70 -6.17
N ARG A 186 -13.51 -15.02 -5.04
CA ARG A 186 -12.42 -14.34 -4.33
C ARG A 186 -11.49 -15.39 -3.74
N ASN A 187 -10.46 -15.70 -4.50
CA ASN A 187 -9.32 -16.41 -3.96
C ASN A 187 -8.76 -15.56 -2.82
N THR A 188 -9.05 -15.97 -1.57
CA THR A 188 -8.64 -15.27 -0.36
C THR A 188 -7.12 -15.12 -0.26
N GLU A 189 -6.37 -15.91 -1.06
CA GLU A 189 -4.93 -15.80 -1.22
C GLU A 189 -4.49 -14.43 -1.77
N TYR A 190 -5.33 -13.77 -2.56
CA TYR A 190 -5.05 -12.44 -3.13
C TYR A 190 -5.67 -11.28 -2.34
N THR A 191 -6.48 -11.59 -1.32
CA THR A 191 -7.09 -10.56 -0.45
C THR A 191 -6.00 -9.83 0.32
N ILE A 192 -6.03 -8.50 0.28
CA ILE A 192 -5.08 -7.65 1.01
C ILE A 192 -5.68 -7.38 2.40
N PHE A 193 -5.10 -7.99 3.43
CA PHE A 193 -5.54 -7.83 4.82
C PHE A 193 -4.88 -6.65 5.52
N SER A 194 -3.67 -6.29 5.12
CA SER A 194 -3.05 -5.02 5.49
C SER A 194 -2.19 -4.49 4.35
N LYS A 195 -1.94 -3.19 4.35
CA LYS A 195 -1.13 -2.50 3.35
C LYS A 195 -0.16 -1.57 4.03
N GLU A 196 1.11 -1.72 3.70
CA GLU A 196 2.18 -0.87 4.18
C GLU A 196 2.66 0.07 3.07
N LEU A 197 2.94 1.32 3.42
CA LEU A 197 3.59 2.30 2.56
C LEU A 197 4.91 2.74 3.20
N LEU A 198 5.91 2.93 2.35
CA LEU A 198 7.20 3.50 2.71
C LEU A 198 7.40 4.82 1.97
N TYR A 199 7.78 5.87 2.70
CA TYR A 199 8.22 7.15 2.16
C TYR A 199 9.65 7.42 2.63
N LYS A 200 10.60 7.44 1.71
CA LYS A 200 12.02 7.65 2.01
C LYS A 200 12.60 8.69 1.06
N ILE A 201 13.30 9.67 1.61
CA ILE A 201 14.15 10.57 0.84
C ILE A 201 15.49 9.86 0.69
N PRO A 202 15.97 9.59 -0.54
CA PRO A 202 17.21 8.88 -0.79
C PRO A 202 18.42 9.63 -0.24
N ASP A 203 19.47 8.89 0.09
CA ASP A 203 20.71 9.42 0.67
C ASP A 203 21.52 10.27 -0.33
N ASP A 204 21.24 10.16 -1.63
CA ASP A 204 21.85 10.92 -2.72
C ASP A 204 21.20 12.31 -2.95
N THR A 205 20.37 12.78 -2.05
CA THR A 205 19.72 14.09 -2.12
C THR A 205 20.20 14.99 -0.98
N ASP A 206 20.15 16.31 -1.17
CA ASP A 206 20.51 17.30 -0.14
C ASP A 206 19.31 17.69 0.75
N LEU A 207 18.13 17.14 0.47
CA LEU A 207 16.94 17.45 1.24
C LEU A 207 16.97 16.74 2.60
N VAL A 208 16.97 17.53 3.66
CA VAL A 208 16.72 17.06 5.04
C VAL A 208 15.32 17.51 5.43
N ILE A 209 14.46 16.56 5.75
CA ILE A 209 13.08 16.83 6.22
C ILE A 209 12.96 16.48 7.70
N LYS A 210 12.28 17.33 8.48
CA LYS A 210 12.03 17.04 9.89
C LYS A 210 11.08 15.84 10.04
N PRO A 211 11.30 14.96 11.03
CA PRO A 211 10.42 13.80 11.26
C PRO A 211 8.94 14.16 11.38
N LEU A 212 8.61 15.24 12.07
CA LEU A 212 7.23 15.70 12.23
C LEU A 212 6.62 16.17 10.90
N ASP A 213 7.38 16.84 10.05
CA ASP A 213 6.91 17.29 8.74
C ASP A 213 6.66 16.11 7.81
N LEU A 214 7.51 15.09 7.86
CA LEU A 214 7.28 13.85 7.13
C LEU A 214 6.02 13.13 7.63
N ALA A 215 5.78 13.07 8.94
CA ALA A 215 4.57 12.50 9.51
C ALA A 215 3.31 13.28 9.08
N ASN A 216 3.38 14.62 9.07
CA ASN A 216 2.29 15.47 8.61
C ASN A 216 1.98 15.27 7.12
N PHE A 217 3.02 15.14 6.29
CA PHE A 217 2.83 14.78 4.88
C PHE A 217 2.15 13.42 4.72
N VAL A 218 2.61 12.40 5.44
CA VAL A 218 2.01 11.05 5.42
C VAL A 218 0.53 11.12 5.82
N ASN A 219 0.19 11.82 6.91
CA ASN A 219 -1.19 12.01 7.34
C ASN A 219 -2.06 12.71 6.28
N ARG A 220 -1.51 13.68 5.57
CA ARG A 220 -2.19 14.34 4.45
C ARG A 220 -2.48 13.35 3.32
N MET A 221 -1.54 12.49 2.97
CA MET A 221 -1.73 11.44 1.95
C MET A 221 -2.77 10.42 2.37
N ASN A 222 -2.73 9.99 3.64
CA ASN A 222 -3.71 9.06 4.19
C ASN A 222 -5.14 9.59 4.07
N LYS A 223 -5.37 10.85 4.42
CA LYS A 223 -6.69 11.50 4.29
C LYS A 223 -7.18 11.62 2.85
N LYS A 224 -6.27 11.77 1.88
CA LYS A 224 -6.63 11.89 0.46
C LYS A 224 -6.89 10.54 -0.20
N LEU A 225 -6.07 9.55 0.10
CA LEU A 225 -6.03 8.28 -0.65
C LEU A 225 -6.65 7.10 0.10
N TYR A 226 -6.69 7.14 1.44
CA TYR A 226 -7.16 6.06 2.29
C TYR A 226 -8.14 6.52 3.39
N PRO A 227 -9.12 7.45 3.10
CA PRO A 227 -9.95 8.06 4.13
C PRO A 227 -10.82 7.08 4.91
N ASP A 228 -11.15 5.93 4.29
CA ASP A 228 -12.06 4.93 4.82
C ASP A 228 -11.33 3.71 5.41
N PHE A 229 -10.01 3.83 5.64
CA PHE A 229 -9.20 2.75 6.19
C PHE A 229 -8.51 3.18 7.48
N ARG A 230 -8.48 2.28 8.47
CA ARG A 230 -7.80 2.53 9.73
C ARG A 230 -6.28 2.49 9.51
N VAL A 231 -5.61 3.56 9.91
CA VAL A 231 -4.15 3.58 10.06
C VAL A 231 -3.81 2.82 11.34
N THR A 232 -3.06 1.73 11.24
CA THR A 232 -2.66 0.94 12.40
C THR A 232 -1.50 1.58 13.13
N TYR A 233 -0.52 2.08 12.37
CA TYR A 233 0.57 2.91 12.89
C TYR A 233 1.19 3.77 11.80
N ILE A 234 1.85 4.84 12.23
CA ILE A 234 2.84 5.59 11.46
C ILE A 234 4.11 5.59 12.29
N THR A 235 5.23 5.14 11.73
CA THR A 235 6.54 5.27 12.35
C THR A 235 7.48 6.06 11.45
N ILE A 236 8.22 6.99 12.04
CA ILE A 236 9.28 7.73 11.38
C ILE A 236 10.58 7.27 12.01
N HIS A 237 11.40 6.57 11.24
CA HIS A 237 12.69 6.10 11.67
C HIS A 237 13.75 7.17 11.50
N SER A 238 14.38 7.56 12.59
CA SER A 238 15.58 8.38 12.65
C SER A 238 16.79 7.61 13.18
N ASP A 239 16.56 6.38 13.66
CA ASP A 239 17.56 5.49 14.24
C ASP A 239 18.45 4.79 13.22
N GLU A 240 18.06 4.76 11.94
CA GLU A 240 18.90 4.24 10.85
C GLU A 240 19.82 5.30 10.27
N ASN A 241 19.33 6.53 10.14
CA ASN A 241 20.05 7.70 9.70
C ASN A 241 19.32 8.96 10.18
N PRO A 242 19.83 9.66 11.21
CA PRO A 242 19.17 10.83 11.78
C PRO A 242 18.91 11.97 10.77
N ASP A 243 19.78 12.14 9.80
CA ASP A 243 19.67 13.17 8.78
C ASP A 243 18.68 12.78 7.66
N ARG A 244 18.28 11.52 7.60
CA ARG A 244 17.46 10.95 6.52
C ARG A 244 16.33 10.11 7.08
N PRO A 245 15.41 10.71 7.83
CA PRO A 245 14.27 9.99 8.37
C PRO A 245 13.41 9.43 7.23
N HIS A 246 12.83 8.27 7.48
CA HIS A 246 11.88 7.67 6.55
C HIS A 246 10.64 7.19 7.30
N ALA A 247 9.51 7.19 6.60
CA ALA A 247 8.22 6.87 7.18
C ALA A 247 7.72 5.52 6.70
N HIS A 248 7.25 4.71 7.64
CA HIS A 248 6.38 3.57 7.37
C HIS A 248 4.98 3.87 7.89
N VAL A 249 3.97 3.52 7.13
CA VAL A 249 2.57 3.57 7.54
C VAL A 249 1.89 2.27 7.15
N GLU A 250 1.20 1.64 8.08
CA GLU A 250 0.39 0.45 7.80
C GLU A 250 -1.09 0.75 8.00
N PHE A 251 -1.90 0.18 7.12
CA PHE A 251 -3.36 0.24 7.14
C PHE A 251 -3.93 -1.15 7.33
N SER A 252 -5.04 -1.23 8.06
CA SER A 252 -5.95 -2.37 7.90
C SER A 252 -6.50 -2.38 6.47
N GLY A 253 -6.63 -3.57 5.88
CA GLY A 253 -7.29 -3.74 4.57
C GLY A 253 -8.81 -3.58 4.63
N LYS A 254 -9.40 -3.57 5.86
CA LYS A 254 -10.83 -3.48 6.11
C LYS A 254 -11.33 -2.05 5.92
N ASN A 255 -12.22 -1.87 4.98
CA ASN A 255 -12.92 -0.62 4.77
C ASN A 255 -13.90 -0.36 5.91
N LEU A 256 -13.78 0.76 6.60
CA LEU A 256 -14.59 1.12 7.76
C LEU A 256 -16.08 1.34 7.43
N LYS A 257 -16.39 1.72 6.18
CA LYS A 257 -17.78 1.95 5.74
C LYS A 257 -18.47 0.67 5.29
N THR A 258 -17.77 -0.21 4.58
CA THR A 258 -18.38 -1.38 3.95
C THR A 258 -18.06 -2.70 4.67
N GLY A 259 -17.00 -2.71 5.48
CA GLY A 259 -16.45 -3.92 6.09
C GLY A 259 -15.76 -4.88 5.12
N GLU A 260 -15.56 -4.45 3.86
CA GLU A 260 -14.89 -5.24 2.81
C GLU A 260 -13.37 -5.03 2.83
N MET A 261 -12.61 -6.03 2.35
CA MET A 261 -11.16 -5.94 2.18
C MET A 261 -10.82 -5.42 0.77
N ASP A 262 -11.09 -4.14 0.51
CA ASP A 262 -11.06 -3.54 -0.83
C ASP A 262 -10.08 -2.36 -0.99
N ILE A 263 -9.08 -2.25 -0.12
CA ILE A 263 -8.16 -1.11 -0.01
C ILE A 263 -7.51 -0.71 -1.36
N GLN A 264 -7.16 -1.67 -2.21
CA GLN A 264 -6.54 -1.38 -3.50
C GLN A 264 -7.54 -0.78 -4.50
N GLN A 265 -8.77 -1.26 -4.47
CA GLN A 265 -9.85 -0.75 -5.33
C GLN A 265 -10.26 0.66 -4.91
N GLN A 266 -10.32 0.92 -3.61
CA GLN A 266 -10.65 2.26 -3.09
C GLN A 266 -9.50 3.25 -3.35
N LEU A 267 -8.26 2.82 -3.23
CA LEU A 267 -7.10 3.63 -3.65
C LEU A 267 -7.24 4.08 -5.11
N PHE A 268 -7.61 3.17 -6.00
CA PHE A 268 -7.81 3.48 -7.42
C PHE A 268 -8.89 4.56 -7.61
N LYS A 269 -10.05 4.40 -6.96
CA LYS A 269 -11.15 5.36 -7.01
C LYS A 269 -10.77 6.72 -6.42
N ASN A 270 -10.08 6.70 -5.28
CA ASN A 270 -9.67 7.92 -4.59
C ASN A 270 -8.61 8.68 -5.40
N LEU A 271 -7.67 7.98 -6.03
CA LEU A 271 -6.70 8.61 -6.91
C LEU A 271 -7.39 9.26 -8.12
N GLN A 272 -8.31 8.57 -8.78
CA GLN A 272 -9.14 9.13 -9.86
C GLN A 272 -9.82 10.43 -9.41
N LYS A 273 -10.50 10.41 -8.26
CA LYS A 273 -11.13 11.59 -7.67
C LYS A 273 -10.14 12.75 -7.45
N GLN A 274 -8.91 12.45 -7.01
CA GLN A 274 -7.89 13.50 -6.82
C GLN A 274 -7.45 14.13 -8.15
N TYR A 275 -7.39 13.35 -9.24
CA TYR A 275 -7.10 13.88 -10.57
C TYR A 275 -8.25 14.76 -11.07
N GLU A 276 -9.49 14.34 -10.90
CA GLU A 276 -10.69 15.12 -11.22
C GLU A 276 -10.72 16.47 -10.47
N LEU A 277 -10.45 16.45 -9.15
CA LEU A 277 -10.38 17.67 -8.32
C LEU A 277 -9.29 18.67 -8.77
N LYS A 278 -8.27 18.19 -9.46
CA LYS A 278 -7.18 19.02 -10.03
C LYS A 278 -7.42 19.38 -11.49
N ASN A 279 -8.57 19.04 -12.08
CA ASN A 279 -8.87 19.17 -13.49
C ASN A 279 -7.81 18.51 -14.41
N LYS A 280 -7.32 17.32 -14.01
CA LYS A 280 -6.35 16.54 -14.75
C LYS A 280 -6.99 15.29 -15.32
N ASP A 281 -6.57 14.92 -16.53
CA ASP A 281 -7.00 13.67 -17.16
C ASP A 281 -6.52 12.46 -16.36
N PHE A 282 -7.42 11.50 -16.17
CA PHE A 282 -7.12 10.19 -15.64
C PHE A 282 -7.29 9.14 -16.74
N PRO A 283 -6.19 8.64 -17.34
CA PRO A 283 -6.24 7.78 -18.53
C PRO A 283 -6.98 6.45 -18.34
N LEU A 284 -7.25 6.07 -17.08
CA LEU A 284 -7.97 4.85 -16.71
C LEU A 284 -9.42 5.12 -16.26
N LEU A 285 -9.97 6.27 -16.65
CA LEU A 285 -11.34 6.65 -16.30
C LEU A 285 -12.34 5.60 -16.82
N GLY A 286 -13.35 5.31 -16.00
CA GLY A 286 -14.40 4.32 -16.34
C GLY A 286 -13.99 2.85 -16.12
N LYS A 287 -12.72 2.57 -15.72
CA LYS A 287 -12.25 1.22 -15.40
C LYS A 287 -12.39 0.92 -13.91
N SER A 288 -12.38 -0.37 -13.57
CA SER A 288 -12.24 -0.87 -12.21
C SER A 288 -10.84 -1.43 -12.02
N TYR A 289 -10.24 -1.27 -10.83
CA TYR A 289 -8.91 -1.82 -10.56
C TYR A 289 -8.82 -3.32 -10.87
N ASN A 290 -9.87 -4.07 -10.58
CA ASN A 290 -9.90 -5.53 -10.76
C ASN A 290 -9.97 -5.97 -12.24
N THR A 291 -10.28 -5.05 -13.15
CA THR A 291 -10.35 -5.31 -14.60
C THR A 291 -9.13 -4.81 -15.37
N LEU A 292 -8.17 -4.20 -14.66
CA LEU A 292 -6.95 -3.70 -15.29
C LEU A 292 -6.04 -4.84 -15.74
N ASN A 293 -5.53 -4.73 -16.97
CA ASN A 293 -4.45 -5.59 -17.44
C ASN A 293 -3.08 -5.15 -16.87
N ALA A 294 -2.01 -5.89 -17.17
CA ALA A 294 -0.68 -5.64 -16.62
C ALA A 294 -0.11 -4.24 -16.97
N GLU A 295 -0.35 -3.76 -18.19
CA GLU A 295 0.10 -2.43 -18.64
C GLU A 295 -0.67 -1.32 -17.92
N GLU A 296 -1.97 -1.50 -17.74
CA GLU A 296 -2.83 -0.58 -17.01
C GLU A 296 -2.50 -0.53 -15.52
N VAL A 297 -2.16 -1.66 -14.91
CA VAL A 297 -1.66 -1.70 -13.53
C VAL A 297 -0.33 -0.95 -13.41
N LYS A 298 0.58 -1.10 -14.40
CA LYS A 298 1.82 -0.32 -14.45
C LYS A 298 1.51 1.18 -14.58
N ARG A 299 0.60 1.54 -15.50
CA ARG A 299 0.18 2.93 -15.70
C ARG A 299 -0.45 3.53 -14.45
N PHE A 300 -1.30 2.78 -13.75
CA PHE A 300 -1.84 3.18 -12.46
C PHE A 300 -0.72 3.45 -11.43
N GLY A 301 0.29 2.60 -11.37
CA GLY A 301 1.45 2.81 -10.50
C GLY A 301 2.21 4.10 -10.82
N GLU A 302 2.36 4.44 -12.11
CA GLU A 302 2.99 5.69 -12.55
C GLU A 302 2.15 6.92 -12.14
N LEU A 303 0.84 6.89 -12.37
CA LEU A 303 -0.10 7.96 -11.97
C LEU A 303 -0.09 8.18 -10.45
N TYR A 304 -0.06 7.08 -9.69
CA TYR A 304 0.04 7.15 -8.25
C TYR A 304 1.35 7.81 -7.80
N GLN A 305 2.48 7.44 -8.39
CA GLN A 305 3.78 8.08 -8.11
C GLN A 305 3.77 9.55 -8.50
N ASP A 306 3.22 9.92 -9.68
CA ASP A 306 3.08 11.30 -10.12
C ASP A 306 2.35 12.15 -9.09
N PHE A 307 1.24 11.63 -8.59
CA PHE A 307 0.44 12.28 -7.57
C PHE A 307 1.24 12.49 -6.26
N ILE A 308 1.97 11.47 -5.79
CA ILE A 308 2.77 11.56 -4.57
C ILE A 308 3.88 12.61 -4.70
N TYR A 309 4.59 12.64 -5.82
CA TYR A 309 5.64 13.65 -6.08
C TYR A 309 5.07 15.07 -6.10
N GLU A 310 3.96 15.27 -6.78
CA GLU A 310 3.29 16.57 -6.86
C GLU A 310 2.83 17.06 -5.49
N GLU A 311 2.20 16.19 -4.71
CA GLU A 311 1.74 16.51 -3.36
C GLU A 311 2.91 16.79 -2.41
N MET A 312 4.02 16.03 -2.53
CA MET A 312 5.21 16.27 -1.72
C MET A 312 5.86 17.60 -2.08
N ASN A 313 6.02 17.91 -3.36
CA ASN A 313 6.55 19.20 -3.79
C ASN A 313 5.70 20.36 -3.31
N SER A 314 4.36 20.25 -3.42
CA SER A 314 3.43 21.23 -2.87
C SER A 314 3.55 21.37 -1.35
N TYR A 315 3.79 20.26 -0.64
CA TYR A 315 3.98 20.26 0.80
C TYR A 315 5.29 20.94 1.19
N LEU A 316 6.40 20.60 0.52
CA LEU A 316 7.72 21.17 0.77
C LEU A 316 7.71 22.70 0.56
N GLN A 317 7.12 23.17 -0.54
CA GLN A 317 7.00 24.60 -0.82
C GLN A 317 6.19 25.34 0.25
N LYS A 318 5.09 24.76 0.72
CA LYS A 318 4.23 25.37 1.77
C LYS A 318 4.89 25.42 3.14
N ASN A 319 5.92 24.62 3.38
CA ASN A 319 6.66 24.55 4.63
C ASN A 319 8.09 25.10 4.48
N ASP A 320 8.29 26.00 3.50
CA ASP A 320 9.53 26.74 3.25
C ASP A 320 10.79 25.88 2.97
N TYR A 321 10.60 24.63 2.54
CA TYR A 321 11.68 23.82 2.05
C TYR A 321 12.08 24.24 0.63
N LYS A 322 13.33 24.64 0.45
CA LYS A 322 13.91 25.01 -0.86
C LYS A 322 14.27 23.75 -1.66
N ALA A 323 13.28 22.91 -1.95
CA ALA A 323 13.47 21.62 -2.58
C ALA A 323 12.38 21.37 -3.62
N ASN A 324 12.76 20.72 -4.72
CA ASN A 324 11.85 20.18 -5.71
C ASN A 324 12.26 18.75 -6.05
N LEU A 325 11.39 17.79 -5.79
CA LEU A 325 11.65 16.38 -6.02
C LEU A 325 11.36 16.01 -7.48
N GLU A 326 12.27 15.33 -8.11
CA GLU A 326 12.14 14.83 -9.48
C GLU A 326 12.16 13.31 -9.54
N LYS A 327 11.39 12.74 -10.45
CA LYS A 327 11.42 11.31 -10.69
C LYS A 327 12.71 10.88 -11.38
N ARG A 328 13.14 9.66 -11.08
CA ARG A 328 14.24 9.04 -11.82
C ARG A 328 13.85 8.81 -13.28
N THR A 329 14.74 9.18 -14.17
CA THR A 329 14.64 8.83 -15.58
C THR A 329 14.82 7.32 -15.77
N GLU A 330 14.38 6.78 -16.91
CA GLU A 330 14.57 5.36 -17.23
C GLU A 330 16.06 4.96 -17.29
N GLN A 331 16.94 5.88 -17.68
CA GLN A 331 18.40 5.63 -17.68
C GLN A 331 18.94 5.51 -16.26
N GLU A 332 18.52 6.40 -15.35
CA GLU A 332 18.88 6.34 -13.92
C GLU A 332 18.33 5.08 -13.24
N LYS A 333 17.11 4.65 -13.58
CA LYS A 333 16.53 3.39 -13.08
C LYS A 333 17.33 2.17 -13.54
N LYS A 334 17.85 2.18 -14.78
CA LYS A 334 18.71 1.10 -15.30
C LYS A 334 20.08 1.08 -14.63
N ALA A 335 20.65 2.24 -14.29
CA ALA A 335 21.91 2.32 -13.57
C ALA A 335 21.81 1.73 -12.15
N ASP A 336 20.65 1.87 -11.50
CA ASP A 336 20.36 1.29 -10.17
C ASP A 336 20.00 -0.20 -10.21
N HIS A 337 20.07 -0.83 -11.36
CA HIS A 337 19.71 -2.26 -11.51
C HIS A 337 20.53 -3.16 -10.57
N ARG A 338 21.73 -2.73 -10.16
CA ARG A 338 22.54 -3.45 -9.16
C ARG A 338 21.82 -3.57 -7.81
N GLN A 339 21.19 -2.49 -7.32
CA GLN A 339 20.40 -2.54 -6.08
C GLN A 339 19.16 -3.44 -6.21
N PHE A 340 18.55 -3.49 -7.40
CA PHE A 340 17.44 -4.39 -7.68
C PHE A 340 17.87 -5.86 -7.64
N ILE A 341 19.03 -6.18 -8.22
CA ILE A 341 19.59 -7.56 -8.17
C ILE A 341 19.91 -7.93 -6.72
N GLU A 342 20.52 -7.05 -5.94
CA GLU A 342 20.83 -7.30 -4.53
C GLU A 342 19.59 -7.58 -3.68
N LYS A 343 18.46 -6.94 -3.99
CA LYS A 343 17.19 -7.19 -3.27
C LYS A 343 16.71 -8.63 -3.36
N HIS A 344 17.10 -9.35 -4.42
CA HIS A 344 16.77 -10.76 -4.63
C HIS A 344 17.85 -11.72 -4.09
N LEU A 345 19.00 -11.21 -3.67
CA LEU A 345 20.03 -12.01 -3.03
C LEU A 345 19.66 -12.36 -1.58
N PRO A 346 20.12 -13.49 -1.03
CA PRO A 346 20.10 -13.75 0.40
C PRO A 346 20.76 -12.59 1.17
N THR A 347 20.23 -12.23 2.33
CA THR A 347 20.69 -11.06 3.14
C THR A 347 22.20 -11.07 3.36
N GLN A 348 22.79 -12.26 3.57
CA GLN A 348 24.25 -12.44 3.77
C GLN A 348 25.09 -12.06 2.53
N LYS A 349 24.50 -12.10 1.32
CA LYS A 349 25.17 -11.77 0.06
C LYS A 349 24.93 -10.32 -0.40
N ARG A 350 24.13 -9.55 0.33
CA ARG A 350 23.84 -8.15 0.01
C ARG A 350 24.97 -7.26 0.51
N GLU A 351 25.50 -6.43 -0.37
CA GLU A 351 26.60 -5.51 -0.03
C GLU A 351 26.13 -4.22 0.66
N HIS A 352 24.86 -3.84 0.48
CA HIS A 352 24.29 -2.57 0.99
C HIS A 352 23.47 -2.74 2.27
N THR A 353 23.70 -3.82 3.03
CA THR A 353 23.11 -3.96 4.37
C THR A 353 23.80 -3.06 5.38
N ARG A 354 23.06 -2.59 6.42
CA ARG A 354 23.63 -1.82 7.53
C ARG A 354 24.81 -2.56 8.18
N ALA A 355 24.70 -3.87 8.41
CA ALA A 355 25.76 -4.68 8.97
C ALA A 355 27.07 -4.58 8.17
N LYS A 356 26.99 -4.63 6.82
CA LYS A 356 28.17 -4.45 5.98
C LYS A 356 28.67 -3.00 5.92
N LYS A 357 27.76 -2.02 6.01
CA LYS A 357 28.17 -0.61 6.14
C LYS A 357 28.92 -0.38 7.44
N LEU A 358 28.40 -0.89 8.56
CA LEU A 358 29.09 -0.83 9.86
C LEU A 358 30.42 -1.58 9.85
N GLN A 359 30.48 -2.75 9.24
CA GLN A 359 31.75 -3.48 9.08
C GLN A 359 32.78 -2.66 8.31
N LYS A 360 32.41 -2.04 7.18
CA LYS A 360 33.31 -1.16 6.40
C LYS A 360 33.73 0.09 7.16
N LEU A 361 32.84 0.67 7.97
CA LEU A 361 33.18 1.80 8.86
C LEU A 361 34.17 1.37 9.93
N ASN A 362 33.93 0.28 10.63
CA ASN A 362 34.84 -0.26 11.62
C ASN A 362 36.22 -0.65 11.05
N GLU A 363 36.27 -1.13 9.81
CA GLU A 363 37.53 -1.41 9.10
C GLU A 363 38.29 -0.13 8.83
N LYS A 364 37.60 0.93 8.35
CA LYS A 364 38.22 2.26 8.12
C LYS A 364 38.73 2.88 9.44
N GLU A 365 37.94 2.85 10.49
CA GLU A 365 38.38 3.35 11.81
C GLU A 365 39.61 2.60 12.33
N LYS A 366 39.65 1.28 12.18
CA LYS A 366 40.84 0.48 12.54
C LYS A 366 42.06 0.88 11.72
N GLU A 367 41.90 1.15 10.42
CA GLU A 367 42.98 1.63 9.57
C GLU A 367 43.47 3.03 9.97
N GLU A 368 42.55 3.93 10.34
CA GLU A 368 42.91 5.27 10.84
C GLU A 368 43.62 5.20 12.19
N ILE A 369 43.13 4.39 13.11
CA ILE A 369 43.80 4.17 14.42
C ILE A 369 45.22 3.62 14.18
N LYS A 370 45.41 2.67 13.29
CA LYS A 370 46.72 2.11 12.97
C LYS A 370 47.65 3.18 12.39
N LYS A 371 47.16 4.00 11.43
CA LYS A 371 47.95 5.12 10.84
C LYS A 371 48.36 6.14 11.92
N ASN A 372 47.43 6.47 12.83
CA ASN A 372 47.73 7.41 13.91
C ASN A 372 48.77 6.83 14.94
N GLN A 373 48.68 5.51 15.18
CA GLN A 373 49.70 4.84 16.04
C GLN A 373 51.06 4.84 15.36
N GLU A 374 51.17 4.53 14.08
CA GLU A 374 52.40 4.56 13.33
C GLU A 374 53.01 5.99 13.25
N PHE A 375 52.16 7.01 13.11
CA PHE A 375 52.59 8.41 13.15
C PHE A 375 53.15 8.82 14.50
N ASN A 376 52.45 8.46 15.59
CA ASN A 376 52.87 8.74 16.95
C ASN A 376 54.16 8.02 17.30
N GLU A 377 54.38 6.79 16.83
CA GLU A 377 55.65 6.06 17.06
C GLU A 377 56.81 6.73 16.29
N LYS A 378 56.61 7.18 15.05
CA LYS A 378 57.63 7.94 14.29
C LYS A 378 57.99 9.25 14.99
N ALA A 379 56.98 10.00 15.47
CA ALA A 379 57.20 11.23 16.21
C ALA A 379 58.02 11.01 17.51
N LYS A 380 57.72 9.92 18.26
CA LYS A 380 58.49 9.56 19.45
C LYS A 380 59.96 9.20 19.14
N VAL A 381 60.22 8.60 18.00
CA VAL A 381 61.59 8.27 17.54
C VAL A 381 62.36 9.54 17.14
N GLU A 382 61.71 10.50 16.50
CA GLU A 382 62.34 11.79 16.15
C GLU A 382 62.68 12.64 17.40
N ILE A 383 61.75 12.70 18.38
CA ILE A 383 61.98 13.41 19.65
C ILE A 383 63.17 12.78 20.45
N LYS A 384 63.39 11.47 20.33
CA LYS A 384 64.54 10.82 20.98
C LYS A 384 65.85 11.03 20.29
N LYS A 385 65.85 11.51 19.01
CA LYS A 385 67.07 11.79 18.23
C LYS A 385 67.48 13.25 18.30
N SER A 386 66.62 14.15 18.73
CA SER A 386 66.92 15.56 19.04
C SER A 386 67.37 15.70 20.49
#